data_3de258c3e0397a7d6b0ca82608b5bfff
#
_entry.id   3de258c3e0397a7d6b0ca82608b5bfff
#
_cell.length_a   1.000
_cell.length_b   1.000
_cell.length_c   1.000
_cell.angle_alpha   90.00
_cell.angle_beta   90.00
_cell.angle_gamma   90.00
#
_symmetry.space_group_name_H-M   'P 1'
#
loop_
_entity.id
_entity.type
_entity.pdbx_description
1 polymer ?
#
loop_
_entity_poly.entity_id
_entity_poly.type
_entity_poly.pdbx_seq_one_letter_code
_entity_poly.pdbx_strand_id
1 'polypeptide(L)'
;MKKIGKLLSLVLALAMVLALASCGGGGGGSAAPAGSGSAAPAASSEAGGGQSGASGASGAQDGCNVDVSGVDLSGKNLGYVTITSTAPWGGRVGTEFKRMAEEAGANVKTLDANTVADDVTNYCRQMIDAGVDALAVFGGDPTAMVDIAKECKEAGIPLFLCALDVDEAGREYATACIGPDQEQAFVEIGKKIIEDNGADAGCNVVQISGVPFLKDYQLREAGFKTAMADSNYNLYEPDYAFSSRTDAKSAMEQHIQADGDKINIVIGYDDDLTMGAVDAIQEANLGDKIKVYSFTGQNDAIQAVKDGKLEMSVMNRADDIAAETCVAMNEYFSTGSTEYYHYTDLIYITKDNVDQFIGKGEF
;
A
#
# COMPACT_ATOMS: atom_id res chain seq x y z
N MET A 1 0.14 -52.55 -28.23
CA MET A 1 0.53 -52.52 -29.66
C MET A 1 0.73 -51.06 -30.06
N LYS A 2 1.98 -50.75 -30.35
CA LYS A 2 2.48 -49.92 -31.48
C LYS A 2 1.90 -48.51 -31.54
N LYS A 3 2.60 -47.49 -31.66
CA LYS A 3 3.98 -47.02 -31.97
C LYS A 3 3.87 -45.55 -32.33
N ILE A 4 4.79 -44.75 -31.80
CA ILE A 4 5.72 -43.85 -32.53
C ILE A 4 5.14 -42.56 -33.07
N GLY A 5 5.81 -41.49 -32.68
CA GLY A 5 6.00 -40.25 -33.43
C GLY A 5 6.76 -39.19 -32.65
N LYS A 6 8.07 -39.38 -32.52
CA LYS A 6 9.02 -38.27 -32.30
C LYS A 6 9.15 -37.49 -33.59
N LEU A 7 9.31 -36.18 -33.51
CA LEU A 7 10.01 -35.29 -34.45
C LEU A 7 9.62 -33.86 -34.02
N LEU A 8 10.38 -32.84 -33.96
CA LEU A 8 11.82 -32.61 -34.13
C LEU A 8 12.08 -31.18 -33.64
N SER A 9 13.02 -31.05 -32.78
CA SER A 9 13.70 -29.78 -32.47
C SER A 9 14.37 -29.23 -33.73
N LEU A 10 14.30 -27.92 -33.97
CA LEU A 10 15.32 -27.20 -34.72
C LEU A 10 15.29 -25.73 -34.27
N VAL A 11 16.17 -25.38 -33.45
CA VAL A 11 17.31 -24.46 -33.48
C VAL A 11 17.29 -23.52 -34.69
N LEU A 12 17.18 -22.24 -34.44
CA LEU A 12 17.83 -21.22 -35.23
C LEU A 12 18.39 -20.11 -34.34
N ALA A 13 19.64 -20.28 -33.97
CA ALA A 13 20.55 -19.21 -33.59
C ALA A 13 21.26 -18.75 -34.89
N LEU A 14 21.34 -17.48 -35.11
CA LEU A 14 22.31 -16.76 -36.00
C LEU A 14 21.75 -15.33 -36.16
N ALA A 15 22.49 -14.26 -36.07
CA ALA A 15 23.90 -13.99 -35.94
C ALA A 15 24.05 -12.52 -35.50
N MET A 16 25.04 -12.29 -34.68
CA MET A 16 25.69 -10.98 -34.55
C MET A 16 26.41 -10.65 -35.83
N VAL A 17 26.35 -9.40 -36.28
CA VAL A 17 27.43 -8.77 -37.01
C VAL A 17 27.65 -7.35 -36.51
N LEU A 18 28.84 -7.17 -35.97
CA LEU A 18 29.51 -5.90 -35.71
C LEU A 18 29.68 -5.08 -37.00
N ALA A 19 29.55 -3.79 -36.87
CA ALA A 19 30.31 -2.87 -37.70
C ALA A 19 30.79 -1.69 -36.82
N LEU A 20 32.06 -1.79 -36.48
CA LEU A 20 32.96 -0.68 -36.11
C LEU A 20 33.48 -0.02 -37.36
N ALA A 21 33.59 1.25 -37.34
CA ALA A 21 34.57 2.11 -37.99
C ALA A 21 33.93 3.48 -38.28
N SER A 22 34.51 4.61 -38.09
CA SER A 22 35.84 5.05 -37.75
C SER A 22 35.89 6.56 -38.02
N CYS A 23 36.62 7.27 -37.16
CA CYS A 23 37.42 8.48 -37.45
C CYS A 23 36.72 9.71 -38.09
N GLY A 24 36.93 10.86 -37.66
CA GLY A 24 37.99 11.70 -37.10
C GLY A 24 37.54 13.12 -37.28
N GLY A 25 37.87 14.02 -36.46
CA GLY A 25 39.05 14.72 -36.32
C GLY A 25 38.80 16.22 -36.25
N GLY A 26 39.39 16.85 -35.22
CA GLY A 26 39.85 18.23 -35.24
C GLY A 26 38.84 19.27 -34.74
N GLY A 27 39.03 20.13 -33.79
CA GLY A 27 40.20 20.64 -33.15
C GLY A 27 39.89 22.07 -32.69
N GLY A 28 40.45 22.45 -31.57
CA GLY A 28 40.62 23.85 -31.14
C GLY A 28 39.45 24.38 -30.34
N GLY A 29 39.56 24.82 -29.11
CA GLY A 29 40.60 25.46 -28.41
C GLY A 29 40.01 26.61 -27.61
N SER A 30 40.39 26.65 -26.36
CA SER A 30 40.70 27.85 -25.59
C SER A 30 39.59 28.54 -24.76
N ALA A 31 39.88 28.51 -23.51
CA ALA A 31 39.90 29.60 -22.51
C ALA A 31 38.63 29.91 -21.74
N ALA A 32 38.77 29.55 -20.48
CA ALA A 32 38.13 30.27 -19.38
C ALA A 32 38.63 31.72 -19.29
N PRO A 33 37.93 32.63 -18.68
CA PRO A 33 38.49 33.13 -17.43
C PRO A 33 37.50 33.21 -16.27
N ALA A 34 38.13 33.18 -15.11
CA ALA A 34 37.61 33.35 -13.77
C ALA A 34 37.23 34.82 -13.50
N GLY A 35 36.47 34.96 -12.42
CA GLY A 35 36.40 36.25 -11.78
C GLY A 35 35.13 36.44 -10.95
N SER A 36 35.33 36.25 -9.67
CA SER A 36 35.07 37.14 -8.50
C SER A 36 33.57 37.36 -8.21
N GLY A 37 33.05 36.99 -7.02
CA GLY A 37 33.51 37.37 -5.71
C GLY A 37 32.61 38.46 -5.15
N SER A 38 31.90 38.14 -4.09
CA SER A 38 31.64 39.03 -2.96
C SER A 38 30.39 38.66 -2.21
N ALA A 39 30.53 38.05 -1.06
CA ALA A 39 30.39 38.62 0.27
C ALA A 39 28.93 38.84 0.74
N ALA A 40 28.66 38.07 1.79
CA ALA A 40 27.56 38.27 2.72
C ALA A 40 27.69 39.63 3.47
N PRO A 41 26.63 40.04 4.14
CA PRO A 41 26.82 40.42 5.52
C PRO A 41 25.91 39.63 6.48
N ALA A 42 26.55 39.29 7.60
CA ALA A 42 25.92 38.85 8.82
C ALA A 42 25.58 40.07 9.70
N ALA A 43 24.74 39.79 10.68
CA ALA A 43 24.50 40.48 11.96
C ALA A 43 23.05 40.95 12.06
N SER A 44 22.34 40.83 13.17
CA SER A 44 22.63 40.52 14.57
C SER A 44 21.32 40.34 15.31
N SER A 45 21.28 39.36 16.19
CA SER A 45 20.73 39.31 17.54
C SER A 45 19.71 40.33 17.99
N GLU A 46 18.57 39.84 18.56
CA GLU A 46 18.28 40.20 19.95
C GLU A 46 17.32 39.18 20.58
N ALA A 47 17.58 38.89 21.81
CA ALA A 47 16.89 37.97 22.68
C ALA A 47 15.63 38.60 23.26
N GLY A 48 14.60 37.81 23.45
CA GLY A 48 13.44 38.14 24.26
C GLY A 48 12.86 36.89 24.85
N GLY A 49 13.19 36.63 26.08
CA GLY A 49 12.68 35.48 26.87
C GLY A 49 11.20 35.70 27.24
N GLY A 50 10.48 34.59 27.25
CA GLY A 50 9.13 34.52 27.77
C GLY A 50 8.81 33.07 28.10
N GLN A 51 9.08 32.74 29.35
CA GLN A 51 8.68 31.49 29.99
C GLN A 51 7.19 31.53 30.27
N SER A 52 6.40 30.55 29.87
CA SER A 52 5.34 29.97 30.72
C SER A 52 4.48 28.97 30.00
N GLY A 53 4.23 27.86 30.67
CA GLY A 53 2.98 27.11 30.56
C GLY A 53 3.07 25.81 29.78
N ALA A 54 3.58 24.77 30.41
CA ALA A 54 3.16 23.40 30.11
C ALA A 54 1.67 23.29 30.41
N SER A 55 0.83 23.24 29.40
CA SER A 55 -0.49 22.68 29.47
C SER A 55 -0.54 21.54 28.47
N GLY A 56 -0.69 20.32 29.02
CA GLY A 56 -0.91 19.10 28.24
C GLY A 56 -2.12 19.30 27.34
N ALA A 57 -1.85 19.45 26.06
CA ALA A 57 -2.85 19.28 25.05
C ALA A 57 -2.83 17.79 24.68
N SER A 58 -3.84 17.05 25.14
CA SER A 58 -4.23 15.80 24.52
C SER A 58 -4.65 16.14 23.10
N GLY A 59 -3.70 16.11 22.19
CA GLY A 59 -3.97 16.21 20.75
C GLY A 59 -4.54 14.91 20.26
N ALA A 60 -5.87 14.83 20.18
CA ALA A 60 -6.50 13.98 19.19
C ALA A 60 -5.99 14.49 17.85
N GLN A 61 -5.04 13.78 17.26
CA GLN A 61 -4.48 14.13 15.96
C GLN A 61 -5.59 13.97 14.93
N ASP A 62 -5.80 15.02 14.15
CA ASP A 62 -6.74 15.04 13.03
C ASP A 62 -6.41 13.87 12.10
N GLY A 63 -7.10 12.76 12.30
CA GLY A 63 -7.01 11.64 11.39
C GLY A 63 -6.96 10.23 11.99
N CYS A 64 -6.31 9.98 13.12
CA CYS A 64 -6.19 8.64 13.71
C CYS A 64 -7.39 8.30 14.62
N ASN A 65 -7.95 7.07 14.47
CA ASN A 65 -9.05 6.59 15.31
C ASN A 65 -8.57 5.72 16.50
N VAL A 66 -7.31 5.33 16.51
CA VAL A 66 -6.74 4.47 17.55
C VAL A 66 -6.22 5.32 18.72
N ASP A 67 -6.61 4.97 19.93
CA ASP A 67 -6.17 5.66 21.15
C ASP A 67 -4.78 5.17 21.58
N VAL A 68 -3.78 6.03 21.42
CA VAL A 68 -2.39 5.77 21.85
C VAL A 68 -2.03 6.43 23.18
N SER A 69 -2.98 7.05 23.89
CA SER A 69 -2.70 7.81 25.12
C SER A 69 -2.11 6.99 26.27
N GLY A 70 -2.33 5.67 26.24
CA GLY A 70 -1.81 4.71 27.24
C GLY A 70 -0.56 3.96 26.82
N VAL A 71 0.00 4.26 25.64
CA VAL A 71 1.17 3.56 25.10
C VAL A 71 2.44 4.06 25.78
N ASP A 72 3.20 3.14 26.40
CA ASP A 72 4.51 3.39 27.00
C ASP A 72 5.55 2.44 26.41
N LEU A 73 6.40 2.99 25.55
CA LEU A 73 7.53 2.29 24.90
C LEU A 73 8.87 2.82 25.42
N SER A 74 8.87 3.42 26.60
CA SER A 74 10.05 4.08 27.18
C SER A 74 11.28 3.15 27.23
N GLY A 75 12.37 3.62 26.63
CA GLY A 75 13.65 2.94 26.61
C GLY A 75 13.75 1.74 25.67
N LYS A 76 12.72 1.45 24.87
CA LYS A 76 12.76 0.40 23.84
C LYS A 76 13.52 0.86 22.61
N ASN A 77 14.33 -0.03 22.04
CA ASN A 77 14.98 0.14 20.76
C ASN A 77 14.22 -0.65 19.70
N LEU A 78 13.47 0.03 18.87
CA LEU A 78 12.59 -0.57 17.88
C LEU A 78 13.22 -0.51 16.48
N GLY A 79 13.10 -1.60 15.72
CA GLY A 79 13.41 -1.64 14.31
C GLY A 79 12.15 -1.42 13.47
N TYR A 80 12.26 -0.64 12.40
CA TYR A 80 11.23 -0.57 11.34
C TYR A 80 11.90 -0.79 9.99
N VAL A 81 11.40 -1.78 9.24
CA VAL A 81 11.86 -2.07 7.88
C VAL A 81 10.69 -1.87 6.93
N THR A 82 10.90 -1.13 5.85
CA THR A 82 9.88 -0.89 4.82
C THR A 82 10.39 -1.28 3.45
N ILE A 83 9.48 -1.80 2.62
CA ILE A 83 9.76 -2.05 1.19
C ILE A 83 10.04 -0.74 0.46
N THR A 84 9.34 0.34 0.83
CA THR A 84 9.56 1.69 0.30
C THR A 84 8.93 2.75 1.19
N SER A 85 9.65 3.84 1.40
CA SER A 85 9.14 5.06 2.05
C SER A 85 8.63 6.09 1.05
N THR A 86 8.85 5.88 -0.25
CA THR A 86 8.45 6.82 -1.31
C THR A 86 7.03 6.58 -1.83
N ALA A 87 6.47 5.38 -1.61
CA ALA A 87 5.05 5.16 -1.86
C ALA A 87 4.24 5.91 -0.79
N PRO A 88 3.33 6.80 -1.17
CA PRO A 88 2.69 7.72 -0.23
C PRO A 88 2.09 7.01 0.99
N TRP A 89 1.25 6.00 0.78
CA TRP A 89 0.58 5.29 1.87
C TRP A 89 1.55 4.51 2.77
N GLY A 90 2.43 3.68 2.19
CA GLY A 90 3.41 2.90 2.97
C GLY A 90 4.45 3.78 3.67
N GLY A 91 4.87 4.87 3.02
CA GLY A 91 5.76 5.87 3.63
C GLY A 91 5.12 6.55 4.84
N ARG A 92 3.80 6.82 4.78
CA ARG A 92 3.05 7.38 5.91
C ARG A 92 2.97 6.41 7.09
N VAL A 93 2.68 5.12 6.85
CA VAL A 93 2.70 4.11 7.93
C VAL A 93 4.01 4.17 8.71
N GLY A 94 5.16 4.17 8.01
CA GLY A 94 6.47 4.21 8.65
C GLY A 94 6.78 5.53 9.35
N THR A 95 6.40 6.64 8.76
CA THR A 95 6.61 7.98 9.33
C THR A 95 5.81 8.16 10.61
N GLU A 96 4.52 7.78 10.58
CA GLU A 96 3.64 7.89 11.74
C GLU A 96 3.99 6.88 12.83
N PHE A 97 4.32 5.63 12.47
CA PHE A 97 4.84 4.66 13.44
C PHE A 97 6.05 5.20 14.20
N LYS A 98 7.06 5.70 13.45
CA LYS A 98 8.26 6.27 14.06
C LYS A 98 7.91 7.42 15.00
N ARG A 99 7.09 8.37 14.56
CA ARG A 99 6.69 9.53 15.36
C ARG A 99 5.98 9.10 16.64
N MET A 100 4.94 8.25 16.53
CA MET A 100 4.14 7.81 17.68
C MET A 100 4.96 6.98 18.66
N ALA A 101 5.81 6.08 18.19
CA ALA A 101 6.69 5.28 19.03
C ALA A 101 7.75 6.13 19.76
N GLU A 102 8.32 7.15 19.08
CA GLU A 102 9.26 8.09 19.70
C GLU A 102 8.56 9.00 20.72
N GLU A 103 7.35 9.45 20.47
CA GLU A 103 6.52 10.17 21.44
C GLU A 103 6.17 9.31 22.66
N ALA A 104 6.02 7.99 22.47
CA ALA A 104 5.83 7.01 23.55
C ALA A 104 7.15 6.61 24.25
N GLY A 105 8.29 7.24 23.91
CA GLY A 105 9.58 7.09 24.57
C GLY A 105 10.54 6.05 23.99
N ALA A 106 10.23 5.47 22.81
CA ALA A 106 11.12 4.54 22.12
C ALA A 106 12.25 5.24 21.35
N ASN A 107 13.29 4.47 20.99
CA ASN A 107 14.27 4.82 19.96
C ASN A 107 13.96 4.00 18.70
N VAL A 108 13.62 4.63 17.58
CA VAL A 108 13.24 3.93 16.36
C VAL A 108 14.33 4.04 15.29
N LYS A 109 14.85 2.89 14.84
CA LYS A 109 15.75 2.78 13.68
C LYS A 109 14.96 2.31 12.47
N THR A 110 14.99 3.08 11.38
CA THR A 110 14.28 2.76 10.14
C THR A 110 15.27 2.37 9.04
N LEU A 111 14.94 1.33 8.26
CA LEU A 111 15.62 0.94 7.02
C LEU A 111 14.61 0.82 5.88
N ASP A 112 14.96 1.40 4.74
CA ASP A 112 14.13 1.43 3.52
C ASP A 112 14.79 0.59 2.43
N ALA A 113 14.08 -0.41 1.93
CA ALA A 113 14.55 -1.32 0.89
C ALA A 113 14.45 -0.73 -0.54
N ASN A 114 13.94 0.49 -0.69
CA ASN A 114 13.83 1.19 -1.98
C ASN A 114 13.24 0.31 -3.11
N THR A 115 12.16 -0.42 -2.80
CA THR A 115 11.46 -1.34 -3.68
C THR A 115 12.20 -2.65 -4.03
N VAL A 116 13.31 -2.95 -3.38
CA VAL A 116 14.07 -4.20 -3.58
C VAL A 116 13.61 -5.23 -2.55
N ALA A 117 12.87 -6.24 -2.97
CA ALA A 117 12.27 -7.24 -2.05
C ALA A 117 13.32 -8.00 -1.21
N ASP A 118 14.46 -8.37 -1.82
CA ASP A 118 15.54 -9.06 -1.11
C ASP A 118 16.17 -8.19 -0.01
N ASP A 119 16.15 -6.86 -0.17
CA ASP A 119 16.70 -5.95 0.84
C ASP A 119 15.80 -5.86 2.07
N VAL A 120 14.49 -6.13 1.97
CA VAL A 120 13.62 -6.22 3.16
C VAL A 120 14.13 -7.30 4.10
N THR A 121 14.36 -8.52 3.61
CA THR A 121 14.86 -9.62 4.44
C THR A 121 16.27 -9.36 4.96
N ASN A 122 17.16 -8.77 4.15
CA ASN A 122 18.50 -8.40 4.55
C ASN A 122 18.50 -7.34 5.67
N TYR A 123 17.60 -6.36 5.58
CA TYR A 123 17.46 -5.32 6.60
C TYR A 123 16.78 -5.84 7.88
N CYS A 124 15.84 -6.78 7.78
CA CYS A 124 15.34 -7.49 8.95
C CYS A 124 16.46 -8.20 9.70
N ARG A 125 17.35 -8.94 9.02
CA ARG A 125 18.53 -9.57 9.64
C ARG A 125 19.47 -8.55 10.28
N GLN A 126 19.68 -7.38 9.66
CA GLN A 126 20.47 -6.31 10.28
C GLN A 126 19.83 -5.77 11.57
N MET A 127 18.50 -5.73 11.66
CA MET A 127 17.81 -5.35 12.90
C MET A 127 17.91 -6.45 13.97
N ILE A 128 17.80 -7.72 13.55
CA ILE A 128 18.00 -8.89 14.43
C ILE A 128 19.42 -8.87 15.01
N ASP A 129 20.44 -8.70 14.15
CA ASP A 129 21.84 -8.62 14.56
C ASP A 129 22.12 -7.41 15.47
N ALA A 130 21.41 -6.31 15.28
CA ALA A 130 21.50 -5.12 16.12
C ALA A 130 20.84 -5.32 17.49
N GLY A 131 20.09 -6.40 17.70
CA GLY A 131 19.44 -6.72 18.97
C GLY A 131 18.33 -5.72 19.34
N VAL A 132 17.46 -5.35 18.38
CA VAL A 132 16.31 -4.50 18.68
C VAL A 132 15.35 -5.21 19.64
N ASP A 133 14.60 -4.46 20.44
CA ASP A 133 13.63 -5.01 21.39
C ASP A 133 12.36 -5.52 20.68
N ALA A 134 12.02 -4.95 19.52
CA ALA A 134 10.98 -5.43 18.61
C ALA A 134 11.25 -4.97 17.18
N LEU A 135 10.72 -5.71 16.21
CA LEU A 135 10.84 -5.40 14.78
C LEU A 135 9.45 -5.24 14.17
N ALA A 136 9.17 -4.08 13.58
CA ALA A 136 8.02 -3.85 12.71
C ALA A 136 8.45 -3.88 11.24
N VAL A 137 7.64 -4.48 10.37
CA VAL A 137 7.96 -4.62 8.94
C VAL A 137 6.73 -4.26 8.10
N PHE A 138 6.93 -3.38 7.13
CA PHE A 138 5.96 -3.08 6.08
C PHE A 138 6.46 -3.60 4.74
N GLY A 139 5.76 -4.56 4.15
CA GLY A 139 6.11 -5.17 2.87
C GLY A 139 7.02 -6.40 3.01
N GLY A 140 7.51 -6.83 1.87
CA GLY A 140 8.29 -8.07 1.75
C GLY A 140 7.49 -9.19 1.07
N ASP A 141 8.21 -10.18 0.56
CA ASP A 141 7.60 -11.39 0.00
C ASP A 141 7.08 -12.26 1.16
N PRO A 142 5.76 -12.62 1.19
CA PRO A 142 5.18 -13.37 2.30
C PRO A 142 5.88 -14.71 2.58
N THR A 143 6.38 -15.38 1.55
CA THR A 143 7.11 -16.66 1.67
C THR A 143 8.50 -16.45 2.24
N ALA A 144 9.24 -15.44 1.76
CA ALA A 144 10.56 -15.12 2.29
C ALA A 144 10.51 -14.62 3.74
N MET A 145 9.43 -13.94 4.11
CA MET A 145 9.21 -13.47 5.49
C MET A 145 8.97 -14.61 6.50
N VAL A 146 8.64 -15.82 6.06
CA VAL A 146 8.56 -17.01 6.95
C VAL A 146 9.89 -17.27 7.65
N ASP A 147 10.99 -17.18 6.92
CA ASP A 147 12.32 -17.41 7.50
C ASP A 147 12.70 -16.25 8.45
N ILE A 148 12.37 -15.02 8.10
CA ILE A 148 12.57 -13.87 9.00
C ILE A 148 11.76 -14.04 10.30
N ALA A 149 10.51 -14.50 10.23
CA ALA A 149 9.71 -14.75 11.42
C ALA A 149 10.35 -15.80 12.34
N LYS A 150 10.90 -16.89 11.77
CA LYS A 150 11.65 -17.91 12.54
C LYS A 150 12.90 -17.31 13.18
N GLU A 151 13.71 -16.59 12.39
CA GLU A 151 14.94 -15.93 12.88
C GLU A 151 14.62 -14.94 14.03
N CYS A 152 13.55 -14.16 13.92
CA CYS A 152 13.08 -13.26 14.99
C CYS A 152 12.70 -14.04 16.25
N LYS A 153 11.92 -15.12 16.11
CA LYS A 153 11.52 -15.97 17.26
C LYS A 153 12.72 -16.61 17.94
N GLU A 154 13.69 -17.13 17.15
CA GLU A 154 14.94 -17.72 17.68
C GLU A 154 15.79 -16.68 18.42
N ALA A 155 15.82 -15.44 17.96
CA ALA A 155 16.50 -14.33 18.59
C ALA A 155 15.73 -13.74 19.81
N GLY A 156 14.49 -14.16 20.03
CA GLY A 156 13.61 -13.60 21.06
C GLY A 156 13.12 -12.17 20.77
N ILE A 157 13.10 -11.79 19.49
CA ILE A 157 12.65 -10.47 19.01
C ILE A 157 11.21 -10.61 18.48
N PRO A 158 10.21 -9.97 19.09
CA PRO A 158 8.84 -9.97 18.58
C PRO A 158 8.76 -9.27 17.22
N LEU A 159 8.09 -9.92 16.25
CA LEU A 159 7.90 -9.44 14.89
C LEU A 159 6.46 -8.97 14.68
N PHE A 160 6.30 -7.71 14.28
CA PHE A 160 5.03 -7.06 13.97
C PHE A 160 4.94 -6.77 12.47
N LEU A 161 3.94 -7.30 11.82
CA LEU A 161 3.73 -7.18 10.37
C LEU A 161 2.70 -6.07 10.11
N CYS A 162 3.12 -4.99 9.45
CA CYS A 162 2.27 -3.84 9.17
C CYS A 162 1.62 -4.02 7.80
N ALA A 163 0.31 -4.14 7.76
CA ALA A 163 -0.57 -4.25 6.59
C ALA A 163 -0.44 -5.53 5.74
N LEU A 164 0.69 -6.21 5.74
CA LEU A 164 0.93 -7.41 4.93
C LEU A 164 1.28 -8.59 5.82
N ASP A 165 0.52 -9.66 5.72
CA ASP A 165 0.72 -10.89 6.49
C ASP A 165 1.82 -11.77 5.87
N VAL A 166 2.40 -12.63 6.68
CA VAL A 166 3.30 -13.70 6.26
C VAL A 166 2.48 -14.90 5.78
N ASP A 167 3.07 -15.81 4.99
CA ASP A 167 2.45 -17.07 4.67
C ASP A 167 2.07 -17.86 5.93
N GLU A 168 1.00 -18.66 5.87
CA GLU A 168 0.43 -19.39 7.00
C GLU A 168 1.48 -20.14 7.83
N ALA A 169 2.48 -20.72 7.16
CA ALA A 169 3.60 -21.43 7.82
C ALA A 169 4.48 -20.51 8.69
N GLY A 170 4.41 -19.23 8.51
CA GLY A 170 5.18 -18.23 9.28
C GLY A 170 4.43 -17.64 10.47
N ARG A 171 3.09 -17.73 10.49
CA ARG A 171 2.25 -17.10 11.52
C ARG A 171 2.57 -17.53 12.95
N GLU A 172 2.92 -18.81 13.14
CA GLU A 172 3.31 -19.33 14.47
C GLU A 172 4.62 -18.70 15.00
N TYR A 173 5.39 -18.05 14.14
CA TYR A 173 6.68 -17.42 14.49
C TYR A 173 6.59 -15.90 14.58
N ALA A 174 5.67 -15.26 13.87
CA ALA A 174 5.41 -13.83 13.98
C ALA A 174 4.56 -13.53 15.24
N THR A 175 4.67 -12.30 15.74
CA THR A 175 3.97 -11.88 16.97
C THR A 175 2.58 -11.36 16.66
N ALA A 176 2.46 -10.45 15.69
CA ALA A 176 1.18 -9.89 15.28
C ALA A 176 1.21 -9.41 13.82
N CYS A 177 0.02 -9.37 13.21
CA CYS A 177 -0.26 -8.73 11.93
C CYS A 177 -1.28 -7.61 12.14
N ILE A 178 -0.93 -6.40 11.75
CA ILE A 178 -1.70 -5.19 12.00
C ILE A 178 -2.19 -4.61 10.66
N GLY A 179 -3.49 -4.42 10.52
CA GLY A 179 -4.08 -3.83 9.31
C GLY A 179 -5.55 -4.22 9.16
N PRO A 180 -6.22 -3.82 8.08
CA PRO A 180 -7.61 -4.18 7.86
C PRO A 180 -7.76 -5.67 7.52
N ASP A 181 -8.93 -6.23 7.82
CA ASP A 181 -9.33 -7.52 7.27
C ASP A 181 -9.65 -7.34 5.77
N GLN A 182 -8.66 -7.63 4.93
CA GLN A 182 -8.73 -7.42 3.48
C GLN A 182 -9.84 -8.26 2.82
N GLU A 183 -10.05 -9.48 3.29
CA GLU A 183 -11.08 -10.38 2.74
C GLU A 183 -12.46 -9.87 3.15
N GLN A 184 -12.67 -9.60 4.43
CA GLN A 184 -13.95 -9.09 4.93
C GLN A 184 -14.29 -7.73 4.32
N ALA A 185 -13.32 -6.84 4.11
CA ALA A 185 -13.52 -5.56 3.43
C ALA A 185 -14.21 -5.73 2.08
N PHE A 186 -13.73 -6.66 1.28
CA PHE A 186 -14.28 -6.90 -0.06
C PHE A 186 -15.56 -7.75 -0.06
N VAL A 187 -15.81 -8.52 1.00
CA VAL A 187 -17.14 -9.08 1.26
C VAL A 187 -18.15 -7.94 1.48
N GLU A 188 -17.82 -6.94 2.29
CA GLU A 188 -18.72 -5.81 2.55
C GLU A 188 -18.91 -4.90 1.32
N ILE A 189 -17.85 -4.65 0.54
CA ILE A 189 -17.96 -3.93 -0.74
C ILE A 189 -18.91 -4.67 -1.69
N GLY A 190 -18.75 -5.97 -1.82
CA GLY A 190 -19.61 -6.80 -2.66
C GLY A 190 -21.07 -6.79 -2.20
N LYS A 191 -21.33 -6.87 -0.90
CA LYS A 191 -22.68 -6.72 -0.32
C LYS A 191 -23.28 -5.35 -0.65
N LYS A 192 -22.49 -4.28 -0.53
CA LYS A 192 -22.92 -2.92 -0.89
C LYS A 192 -23.28 -2.81 -2.37
N ILE A 193 -22.51 -3.41 -3.25
CA ILE A 193 -22.81 -3.47 -4.68
C ILE A 193 -24.14 -4.18 -4.93
N ILE A 194 -24.38 -5.29 -4.25
CA ILE A 194 -25.65 -6.04 -4.34
C ILE A 194 -26.83 -5.21 -3.78
N GLU A 195 -26.64 -4.52 -2.66
CA GLU A 195 -27.64 -3.63 -2.08
C GLU A 195 -28.04 -2.50 -3.05
N ASP A 196 -27.03 -1.88 -3.69
CA ASP A 196 -27.24 -0.74 -4.60
C ASP A 196 -27.89 -1.12 -5.93
N ASN A 197 -27.75 -2.38 -6.36
CA ASN A 197 -28.15 -2.80 -7.70
C ASN A 197 -29.18 -3.94 -7.73
N GLY A 198 -29.32 -4.69 -6.62
CA GLY A 198 -30.15 -5.88 -6.50
C GLY A 198 -29.44 -7.17 -6.92
N ALA A 199 -29.61 -8.25 -6.15
CA ALA A 199 -28.92 -9.53 -6.38
C ALA A 199 -29.24 -10.17 -7.75
N ASP A 200 -30.44 -9.95 -8.27
CA ASP A 200 -30.94 -10.51 -9.53
C ASP A 200 -30.71 -9.59 -10.75
N ALA A 201 -29.96 -8.51 -10.60
CA ALA A 201 -29.78 -7.50 -11.64
C ALA A 201 -29.04 -8.02 -12.89
N GLY A 202 -28.27 -9.11 -12.76
CA GLY A 202 -27.52 -9.69 -13.87
C GLY A 202 -26.43 -8.77 -14.41
N CYS A 203 -25.84 -7.93 -13.52
CA CYS A 203 -24.80 -6.97 -13.90
C CYS A 203 -23.51 -7.64 -14.36
N ASN A 204 -22.90 -7.04 -15.37
CA ASN A 204 -21.53 -7.37 -15.79
C ASN A 204 -20.54 -6.51 -15.00
N VAL A 205 -19.60 -7.14 -14.31
CA VAL A 205 -18.66 -6.50 -13.40
C VAL A 205 -17.23 -6.68 -13.91
N VAL A 206 -16.57 -5.59 -14.24
CA VAL A 206 -15.14 -5.55 -14.54
C VAL A 206 -14.38 -5.39 -13.21
N GLN A 207 -13.31 -6.17 -13.06
CA GLN A 207 -12.44 -6.18 -11.90
C GLN A 207 -11.05 -5.69 -12.32
N ILE A 208 -10.59 -4.58 -11.76
CA ILE A 208 -9.24 -4.06 -11.99
C ILE A 208 -8.42 -4.31 -10.72
N SER A 209 -7.55 -5.31 -10.79
CA SER A 209 -6.72 -5.77 -9.68
C SER A 209 -5.26 -5.34 -9.83
N GLY A 210 -4.51 -5.44 -8.74
CA GLY A 210 -3.12 -5.01 -8.68
C GLY A 210 -2.14 -6.12 -9.00
N VAL A 211 -1.36 -6.53 -8.00
CA VAL A 211 -0.28 -7.50 -8.16
C VAL A 211 -0.74 -8.90 -7.75
N PRO A 212 -0.85 -9.87 -8.67
CA PRO A 212 -1.54 -11.14 -8.42
C PRO A 212 -0.87 -12.05 -7.37
N PHE A 213 0.42 -11.84 -7.08
CA PHE A 213 1.14 -12.62 -6.07
C PHE A 213 1.16 -11.96 -4.69
N LEU A 214 0.67 -10.73 -4.53
CA LEU A 214 0.55 -10.10 -3.23
C LEU A 214 -0.71 -10.60 -2.51
N LYS A 215 -0.52 -10.96 -1.25
CA LYS A 215 -1.55 -11.60 -0.43
C LYS A 215 -2.80 -10.74 -0.23
N ASP A 216 -2.63 -9.45 -0.08
CA ASP A 216 -3.74 -8.51 0.08
C ASP A 216 -4.67 -8.48 -1.14
N TYR A 217 -4.15 -8.44 -2.38
CA TYR A 217 -4.99 -8.53 -3.57
C TYR A 217 -5.69 -9.88 -3.68
N GLN A 218 -5.02 -10.98 -3.35
CA GLN A 218 -5.64 -12.31 -3.33
C GLN A 218 -6.80 -12.39 -2.33
N LEU A 219 -6.65 -11.81 -1.14
CA LEU A 219 -7.70 -11.75 -0.13
C LEU A 219 -8.87 -10.87 -0.58
N ARG A 220 -8.59 -9.71 -1.18
CA ARG A 220 -9.61 -8.82 -1.76
C ARG A 220 -10.43 -9.54 -2.84
N GLU A 221 -9.77 -10.23 -3.76
CA GLU A 221 -10.41 -11.02 -4.80
C GLU A 221 -11.26 -12.16 -4.21
N ALA A 222 -10.75 -12.89 -3.21
CA ALA A 222 -11.47 -13.95 -2.53
C ALA A 222 -12.73 -13.42 -1.82
N GLY A 223 -12.62 -12.31 -1.10
CA GLY A 223 -13.75 -11.66 -0.42
C GLY A 223 -14.81 -11.19 -1.40
N PHE A 224 -14.42 -10.53 -2.48
CA PHE A 224 -15.34 -10.09 -3.51
C PHE A 224 -16.08 -11.26 -4.17
N LYS A 225 -15.35 -12.31 -4.55
CA LYS A 225 -15.93 -13.53 -5.12
C LYS A 225 -16.89 -14.21 -4.16
N THR A 226 -16.58 -14.23 -2.87
CA THR A 226 -17.45 -14.78 -1.82
C THR A 226 -18.77 -14.00 -1.74
N ALA A 227 -18.71 -12.67 -1.75
CA ALA A 227 -19.90 -11.82 -1.71
C ALA A 227 -20.80 -12.02 -2.95
N MET A 228 -20.20 -12.25 -4.11
CA MET A 228 -20.94 -12.38 -5.38
C MET A 228 -21.48 -13.79 -5.63
N ALA A 229 -21.12 -14.80 -4.81
CA ALA A 229 -21.39 -16.22 -5.09
C ALA A 229 -22.89 -16.55 -5.26
N ASP A 230 -23.76 -15.86 -4.52
CA ASP A 230 -25.22 -16.08 -4.55
C ASP A 230 -25.96 -15.02 -5.39
N SER A 231 -25.25 -14.26 -6.21
CA SER A 231 -25.82 -13.25 -7.11
C SER A 231 -25.87 -13.75 -8.56
N ASN A 232 -26.68 -13.10 -9.39
CA ASN A 232 -26.73 -13.35 -10.85
C ASN A 232 -25.72 -12.48 -11.61
N TYR A 233 -24.65 -12.00 -10.97
CA TYR A 233 -23.67 -11.13 -11.58
C TYR A 233 -22.68 -11.93 -12.42
N ASN A 234 -22.31 -11.37 -13.56
CA ASN A 234 -21.29 -11.90 -14.44
C ASN A 234 -19.96 -11.18 -14.16
N LEU A 235 -19.04 -11.86 -13.49
CA LEU A 235 -17.73 -11.31 -13.18
C LEU A 235 -16.76 -11.59 -14.33
N TYR A 236 -16.17 -10.54 -14.91
CA TYR A 236 -14.99 -10.71 -15.76
C TYR A 236 -13.81 -11.18 -14.90
N GLU A 237 -12.88 -11.92 -15.49
CA GLU A 237 -11.62 -12.25 -14.79
C GLU A 237 -10.88 -10.96 -14.42
N PRO A 238 -10.16 -10.93 -13.28
CA PRO A 238 -9.43 -9.73 -12.88
C PRO A 238 -8.33 -9.34 -13.88
N ASP A 239 -8.28 -8.07 -14.23
CA ASP A 239 -7.17 -7.47 -14.98
C ASP A 239 -6.11 -6.97 -14.02
N TYR A 240 -4.89 -7.47 -14.17
CA TYR A 240 -3.77 -7.14 -13.29
C TYR A 240 -2.96 -5.97 -13.85
N ALA A 241 -3.16 -4.80 -13.28
CA ALA A 241 -2.53 -3.54 -13.70
C ALA A 241 -1.32 -3.12 -12.86
N PHE A 242 -0.82 -3.99 -11.98
CA PHE A 242 0.39 -3.83 -11.18
C PHE A 242 0.48 -2.47 -10.44
N SER A 243 -0.65 -2.00 -9.91
CA SER A 243 -0.81 -0.70 -9.25
C SER A 243 -0.45 0.49 -10.14
N SER A 244 -0.62 0.35 -11.44
CA SER A 244 -0.39 1.38 -12.43
C SER A 244 -1.71 1.97 -12.93
N ARG A 245 -1.98 3.24 -12.62
CA ARG A 245 -3.15 3.98 -13.13
C ARG A 245 -3.23 3.96 -14.67
N THR A 246 -2.09 4.03 -15.35
CA THR A 246 -2.03 3.99 -16.82
C THR A 246 -2.42 2.63 -17.37
N ASP A 247 -1.93 1.55 -16.74
CA ASP A 247 -2.25 0.19 -17.19
C ASP A 247 -3.71 -0.15 -16.88
N ALA A 248 -4.23 0.28 -15.72
CA ALA A 248 -5.64 0.16 -15.37
C ALA A 248 -6.55 0.90 -16.35
N LYS A 249 -6.17 2.12 -16.76
CA LYS A 249 -6.87 2.85 -17.83
C LYS A 249 -6.90 2.05 -19.11
N SER A 250 -5.75 1.53 -19.55
CA SER A 250 -5.62 0.75 -20.78
C SER A 250 -6.45 -0.55 -20.74
N ALA A 251 -6.49 -1.24 -19.60
CA ALA A 251 -7.34 -2.41 -19.40
C ALA A 251 -8.83 -2.04 -19.54
N MET A 252 -9.26 -0.97 -18.88
CA MET A 252 -10.65 -0.51 -18.97
C MET A 252 -11.03 -0.05 -20.39
N GLU A 253 -10.13 0.60 -21.12
CA GLU A 253 -10.35 0.96 -22.54
C GLU A 253 -10.59 -0.27 -23.41
N GLN A 254 -9.89 -1.39 -23.17
CA GLN A 254 -10.10 -2.65 -23.88
C GLN A 254 -11.48 -3.24 -23.57
N HIS A 255 -11.92 -3.23 -22.32
CA HIS A 255 -13.27 -3.65 -21.93
C HIS A 255 -14.33 -2.78 -22.59
N ILE A 256 -14.16 -1.46 -22.60
CA ILE A 256 -15.08 -0.53 -23.24
C ILE A 256 -15.17 -0.78 -24.75
N GLN A 257 -14.03 -1.06 -25.39
CA GLN A 257 -14.02 -1.38 -26.82
C GLN A 257 -14.72 -2.70 -27.15
N ALA A 258 -14.58 -3.70 -26.25
CA ALA A 258 -15.19 -5.02 -26.47
C ALA A 258 -16.68 -5.06 -26.13
N ASP A 259 -17.07 -4.50 -24.99
CA ASP A 259 -18.37 -4.70 -24.37
C ASP A 259 -19.00 -3.42 -23.76
N GLY A 260 -18.56 -2.22 -24.16
CA GLY A 260 -18.84 -0.94 -23.48
C GLY A 260 -20.28 -0.73 -23.02
N ASP A 261 -21.28 -1.02 -23.86
CA ASP A 261 -22.68 -0.83 -23.47
C ASP A 261 -23.21 -1.89 -22.50
N LYS A 262 -22.50 -3.00 -22.28
CA LYS A 262 -22.90 -4.11 -21.42
C LYS A 262 -22.29 -4.04 -20.03
N ILE A 263 -21.21 -3.27 -19.85
CA ILE A 263 -20.56 -3.11 -18.56
C ILE A 263 -21.46 -2.26 -17.67
N ASN A 264 -21.74 -2.76 -16.46
CA ASN A 264 -22.58 -2.08 -15.50
C ASN A 264 -21.80 -1.55 -14.31
N ILE A 265 -20.78 -2.31 -13.88
CA ILE A 265 -20.05 -2.04 -12.65
C ILE A 265 -18.55 -2.25 -12.91
N VAL A 266 -17.74 -1.42 -12.27
CA VAL A 266 -16.30 -1.59 -12.13
C VAL A 266 -15.97 -1.61 -10.65
N ILE A 267 -15.18 -2.60 -10.22
CA ILE A 267 -14.51 -2.62 -8.93
C ILE A 267 -13.01 -2.52 -9.14
N GLY A 268 -12.39 -1.49 -8.59
CA GLY A 268 -10.94 -1.39 -8.49
C GLY A 268 -10.48 -1.80 -7.10
N TYR A 269 -9.40 -2.57 -7.07
CA TYR A 269 -8.89 -3.11 -5.81
C TYR A 269 -7.98 -2.15 -5.05
N ASP A 270 -7.67 -0.98 -5.63
CA ASP A 270 -7.18 0.23 -4.97
C ASP A 270 -7.59 1.48 -5.76
N ASP A 271 -7.39 2.66 -5.17
CA ASP A 271 -7.83 3.91 -5.79
C ASP A 271 -7.00 4.30 -7.02
N ASP A 272 -5.70 4.01 -7.08
CA ASP A 272 -4.89 4.30 -8.28
C ASP A 272 -5.41 3.53 -9.49
N LEU A 273 -5.71 2.25 -9.31
CA LEU A 273 -6.30 1.39 -10.34
C LEU A 273 -7.69 1.89 -10.72
N THR A 274 -8.51 2.18 -9.73
CA THR A 274 -9.88 2.64 -9.93
C THR A 274 -9.91 3.96 -10.68
N MET A 275 -9.07 4.92 -10.31
CA MET A 275 -9.03 6.22 -10.97
C MET A 275 -8.52 6.12 -12.42
N GLY A 276 -7.68 5.13 -12.73
CA GLY A 276 -7.34 4.78 -14.11
C GLY A 276 -8.58 4.34 -14.91
N ALA A 277 -9.37 3.44 -14.34
CA ALA A 277 -10.62 3.00 -14.96
C ALA A 277 -11.64 4.15 -15.10
N VAL A 278 -11.77 5.02 -14.09
CA VAL A 278 -12.61 6.23 -14.15
C VAL A 278 -12.21 7.13 -15.31
N ASP A 279 -10.91 7.37 -15.52
CA ASP A 279 -10.42 8.18 -16.63
C ASP A 279 -10.90 7.62 -17.98
N ALA A 280 -10.79 6.30 -18.20
CA ALA A 280 -11.29 5.64 -19.43
C ALA A 280 -12.80 5.76 -19.60
N ILE A 281 -13.56 5.55 -18.52
CA ILE A 281 -15.03 5.64 -18.50
C ILE A 281 -15.49 7.05 -18.85
N GLN A 282 -14.85 8.08 -18.28
CA GLN A 282 -15.19 9.48 -18.54
C GLN A 282 -14.85 9.88 -19.99
N GLU A 283 -13.71 9.48 -20.52
CA GLU A 283 -13.33 9.74 -21.91
C GLU A 283 -14.29 9.07 -22.91
N ALA A 284 -14.83 7.91 -22.56
CA ALA A 284 -15.84 7.20 -23.36
C ALA A 284 -17.27 7.75 -23.18
N ASN A 285 -17.50 8.72 -22.29
CA ASN A 285 -18.82 9.25 -21.93
C ASN A 285 -19.77 8.16 -21.40
N LEU A 286 -19.26 7.23 -20.59
CA LEU A 286 -20.04 6.14 -19.97
C LEU A 286 -20.26 6.34 -18.46
N GLY A 287 -19.88 7.49 -17.90
CA GLY A 287 -19.99 7.78 -16.47
C GLY A 287 -21.41 7.65 -15.89
N ASP A 288 -22.44 7.97 -16.68
CA ASP A 288 -23.83 7.82 -16.24
C ASP A 288 -24.35 6.37 -16.31
N LYS A 289 -23.58 5.43 -16.88
CA LYS A 289 -23.99 4.04 -17.12
C LYS A 289 -23.23 3.04 -16.26
N ILE A 290 -21.97 3.33 -15.96
CA ILE A 290 -21.07 2.40 -15.25
C ILE A 290 -20.86 2.93 -13.83
N LYS A 291 -21.29 2.17 -12.85
CA LYS A 291 -21.04 2.44 -11.44
C LYS A 291 -19.64 1.94 -11.04
N VAL A 292 -18.94 2.73 -10.26
CA VAL A 292 -17.54 2.43 -9.90
C VAL A 292 -17.38 2.42 -8.38
N TYR A 293 -16.69 1.40 -7.88
CA TYR A 293 -16.39 1.20 -6.45
C TYR A 293 -14.89 1.04 -6.26
N SER A 294 -14.36 1.48 -5.12
CA SER A 294 -12.93 1.58 -4.87
C SER A 294 -12.51 1.29 -3.44
N PHE A 295 -11.22 1.18 -3.22
CA PHE A 295 -10.60 0.90 -1.92
C PHE A 295 -9.29 1.69 -1.79
N THR A 296 -8.99 2.20 -0.65
CA THR A 296 -7.83 2.87 -0.01
C THR A 296 -8.12 4.26 0.53
N GLY A 297 -9.05 5.02 -0.03
CA GLY A 297 -9.48 6.33 0.51
C GLY A 297 -8.53 7.47 0.17
N GLN A 298 -7.97 7.51 -1.04
CA GLN A 298 -7.14 8.63 -1.52
C GLN A 298 -7.98 9.89 -1.75
N ASN A 299 -7.37 11.07 -1.64
CA ASN A 299 -8.09 12.34 -1.78
C ASN A 299 -8.77 12.53 -3.13
N ASP A 300 -8.17 12.07 -4.23
CA ASP A 300 -8.79 12.16 -5.56
C ASP A 300 -9.97 11.18 -5.74
N ALA A 301 -9.91 10.00 -5.12
CA ALA A 301 -11.01 9.06 -5.09
C ALA A 301 -12.18 9.59 -4.23
N ILE A 302 -11.90 10.19 -3.07
CA ILE A 302 -12.91 10.85 -2.24
C ILE A 302 -13.55 12.01 -3.00
N GLN A 303 -12.77 12.81 -3.71
CA GLN A 303 -13.31 13.85 -4.58
C GLN A 303 -14.17 13.27 -5.71
N ALA A 304 -13.76 12.12 -6.27
CA ALA A 304 -14.53 11.43 -7.31
C ALA A 304 -15.87 10.90 -6.77
N VAL A 305 -15.95 10.46 -5.51
CA VAL A 305 -17.22 10.14 -4.84
C VAL A 305 -18.11 11.39 -4.76
N LYS A 306 -17.55 12.53 -4.33
CA LYS A 306 -18.29 13.79 -4.27
C LYS A 306 -18.82 14.23 -5.63
N ASP A 307 -18.01 14.07 -6.67
CA ASP A 307 -18.34 14.43 -8.05
C ASP A 307 -19.33 13.43 -8.70
N GLY A 308 -19.64 12.32 -8.04
CA GLY A 308 -20.52 11.25 -8.56
C GLY A 308 -19.87 10.37 -9.63
N LYS A 309 -18.55 10.30 -9.67
CA LYS A 309 -17.77 9.42 -10.55
C LYS A 309 -17.49 8.05 -9.90
N LEU A 310 -17.53 8.01 -8.56
CA LEU A 310 -17.48 6.80 -7.75
C LEU A 310 -18.74 6.72 -6.89
N GLU A 311 -19.27 5.52 -6.71
CA GLU A 311 -20.33 5.27 -5.73
C GLU A 311 -19.75 5.20 -4.30
N MET A 312 -18.54 4.66 -4.17
CA MET A 312 -17.88 4.47 -2.89
C MET A 312 -16.36 4.33 -3.04
N SER A 313 -15.63 4.89 -2.08
CA SER A 313 -14.25 4.50 -1.77
C SER A 313 -14.17 4.10 -0.30
N VAL A 314 -13.42 3.04 0.02
CA VAL A 314 -13.23 2.56 1.40
C VAL A 314 -11.86 3.00 1.88
N MET A 315 -11.82 3.86 2.89
CA MET A 315 -10.57 4.39 3.43
C MET A 315 -9.94 3.38 4.39
N ASN A 316 -8.69 3.04 4.11
CA ASN A 316 -7.78 2.27 4.95
C ASN A 316 -6.67 3.20 5.45
N ARG A 317 -6.72 3.59 6.72
CA ARG A 317 -5.85 4.64 7.26
C ARG A 317 -4.47 4.14 7.63
N ALA A 318 -3.45 4.73 7.05
CA ALA A 318 -2.06 4.47 7.38
C ALA A 318 -1.74 4.82 8.85
N ASP A 319 -2.34 5.90 9.35
CA ASP A 319 -2.16 6.36 10.74
C ASP A 319 -2.71 5.35 11.75
N ASP A 320 -3.85 4.71 11.45
CA ASP A 320 -4.45 3.70 12.33
C ASP A 320 -3.58 2.45 12.42
N ILE A 321 -2.94 2.03 11.32
CA ILE A 321 -1.99 0.91 11.32
C ILE A 321 -0.75 1.25 12.15
N ALA A 322 -0.21 2.44 12.00
CA ALA A 322 0.94 2.91 12.76
C ALA A 322 0.65 2.96 14.27
N ALA A 323 -0.51 3.50 14.62
CA ALA A 323 -0.96 3.61 16.01
C ALA A 323 -1.22 2.22 16.62
N GLU A 324 -1.96 1.35 15.93
CA GLU A 324 -2.26 0.01 16.39
C GLU A 324 -0.99 -0.86 16.53
N THR A 325 0.03 -0.62 15.67
CA THR A 325 1.33 -1.27 15.85
C THR A 325 1.98 -0.86 17.18
N CYS A 326 1.90 0.42 17.56
CA CYS A 326 2.39 0.88 18.87
C CYS A 326 1.59 0.28 20.04
N VAL A 327 0.27 0.17 19.91
CA VAL A 327 -0.61 -0.46 20.91
C VAL A 327 -0.26 -1.93 21.07
N ALA A 328 -0.15 -2.69 20.00
CA ALA A 328 0.20 -4.11 20.00
C ALA A 328 1.59 -4.36 20.62
N MET A 329 2.57 -3.49 20.30
CA MET A 329 3.91 -3.56 20.92
C MET A 329 3.85 -3.29 22.44
N ASN A 330 3.11 -2.25 22.86
CA ASN A 330 2.92 -1.93 24.26
C ASN A 330 2.23 -3.06 25.03
N GLU A 331 1.21 -3.68 24.47
CA GLU A 331 0.55 -4.85 25.02
C GLU A 331 1.55 -6.00 25.20
N TYR A 332 2.29 -6.35 24.14
CA TYR A 332 3.31 -7.39 24.19
C TYR A 332 4.36 -7.13 25.27
N PHE A 333 4.90 -5.93 25.35
CA PHE A 333 5.92 -5.61 26.36
C PHE A 333 5.38 -5.62 27.79
N SER A 334 4.11 -5.32 27.97
CA SER A 334 3.46 -5.29 29.30
C SER A 334 3.03 -6.67 29.79
N THR A 335 2.57 -7.54 28.87
CA THR A 335 1.93 -8.83 29.22
C THR A 335 2.74 -10.06 28.81
N GLY A 336 3.68 -9.89 27.86
CA GLY A 336 4.45 -10.96 27.24
C GLY A 336 3.77 -11.62 26.04
N SER A 337 2.58 -11.17 25.65
CA SER A 337 1.81 -11.67 24.50
C SER A 337 0.86 -10.62 23.97
N THR A 338 0.41 -10.80 22.74
CA THR A 338 -0.70 -10.05 22.13
C THR A 338 -1.46 -10.95 21.18
N GLU A 339 -2.62 -10.56 20.70
CA GLU A 339 -3.33 -11.29 19.66
C GLU A 339 -2.55 -11.24 18.34
N TYR A 340 -2.77 -12.23 17.47
CA TYR A 340 -2.06 -12.25 16.17
C TYR A 340 -2.62 -11.19 15.21
N TYR A 341 -3.95 -11.07 15.09
CA TYR A 341 -4.57 -10.08 14.23
C TYR A 341 -5.06 -8.89 15.04
N HIS A 342 -4.51 -7.72 14.72
CA HIS A 342 -4.96 -6.41 15.15
C HIS A 342 -5.65 -5.72 13.98
N TYR A 343 -6.96 -5.87 13.87
CA TYR A 343 -7.71 -5.30 12.76
C TYR A 343 -7.97 -3.81 12.96
N THR A 344 -7.60 -3.02 11.97
CA THR A 344 -7.92 -1.58 11.93
C THR A 344 -9.27 -1.34 11.26
N ASP A 345 -9.97 -0.31 11.72
CA ASP A 345 -11.28 0.07 11.20
C ASP A 345 -11.18 0.62 9.78
N LEU A 346 -12.18 0.28 8.96
CA LEU A 346 -12.36 0.81 7.62
C LEU A 346 -13.49 1.84 7.59
N ILE A 347 -13.31 2.90 6.81
CA ILE A 347 -14.31 3.95 6.64
C ILE A 347 -14.90 3.87 5.22
N TYR A 348 -16.18 3.52 5.14
CA TYR A 348 -16.92 3.43 3.88
C TYR A 348 -17.43 4.81 3.51
N ILE A 349 -16.80 5.44 2.51
CA ILE A 349 -17.09 6.79 2.04
C ILE A 349 -18.00 6.71 0.82
N THR A 350 -19.21 7.18 1.00
CA THR A 350 -20.26 7.27 -0.03
C THR A 350 -20.72 8.71 -0.19
N LYS A 351 -21.61 8.97 -1.13
CA LYS A 351 -22.18 10.30 -1.34
C LYS A 351 -22.86 10.89 -0.08
N ASP A 352 -23.34 10.03 0.83
CA ASP A 352 -24.08 10.45 2.01
C ASP A 352 -23.16 11.05 3.10
N ASN A 353 -21.87 10.68 3.12
CA ASN A 353 -20.94 11.11 4.16
C ASN A 353 -19.65 11.76 3.62
N VAL A 354 -19.45 11.80 2.31
CA VAL A 354 -18.20 12.24 1.67
C VAL A 354 -17.74 13.63 2.10
N ASP A 355 -18.67 14.56 2.40
CA ASP A 355 -18.34 15.92 2.81
C ASP A 355 -17.52 15.98 4.10
N GLN A 356 -17.58 14.96 4.93
CA GLN A 356 -16.82 14.85 6.18
C GLN A 356 -15.34 14.48 5.94
N PHE A 357 -15.03 13.94 4.74
CA PHE A 357 -13.73 13.36 4.41
C PHE A 357 -12.97 14.14 3.33
N ILE A 358 -13.55 15.19 2.75
CA ILE A 358 -12.86 16.03 1.76
C ILE A 358 -11.58 16.62 2.36
N GLY A 359 -10.44 16.34 1.70
CA GLY A 359 -9.11 16.75 2.14
C GLY A 359 -8.59 15.99 3.36
N LYS A 360 -9.25 14.91 3.77
CA LYS A 360 -8.82 14.04 4.88
C LYS A 360 -8.47 12.63 4.40
N GLY A 361 -8.41 12.42 3.10
CA GLY A 361 -8.01 11.16 2.51
C GLY A 361 -6.53 10.89 2.67
N GLU A 362 -6.17 9.66 2.35
CA GLU A 362 -4.78 9.26 2.20
C GLU A 362 -4.21 9.93 0.92
N PHE A 363 -3.22 10.85 1.03
CA PHE A 363 -2.52 11.64 0.00
C PHE A 363 -3.36 12.67 -0.79
#